data_209c9633e6ec887d99322d63047aea49
#
_entry.id   209c9633e6ec887d99322d63047aea49
#
_cell.length_a   1.000
_cell.length_b   1.000
_cell.length_c   1.000
_cell.angle_alpha   90.00
_cell.angle_beta   90.00
_cell.angle_gamma   90.00
#
_symmetry.space_group_name_H-M   'P 1'
#
loop_
_entity.id
_entity.type
_entity.pdbx_description
1 polymer ?
#
loop_
_entity_poly.entity_id
_entity_poly.type
_entity_poly.pdbx_seq_one_letter_code
_entity_poly.pdbx_strand_id
1 'polypeptide(L)'
;MNTASILIVDDEEKLRNLLTRIIRLEGFITEEAADLQSARKKLENFQPDIILCDVKLPDGTGIEFVEEIRKTLPFVEVILLTAYGNIPDGVQAIKNGAFDYITKGDDNNKIIPLLYRAAEKRALSKRVQQLEKQLGIQQSFEKILGNSP
;
A
#
# COMPACT_ATOMS: atom_id res chain seq x y z
N MET A 1 -4.19 19.06 4.31
CA MET A 1 -2.85 18.84 3.75
C MET A 1 -2.51 17.37 3.83
N ASN A 2 -2.05 16.83 2.74
CA ASN A 2 -1.78 15.41 2.68
C ASN A 2 -0.29 15.13 2.88
N THR A 3 0.02 14.46 3.99
CA THR A 3 1.40 14.10 4.31
C THR A 3 1.65 12.61 4.16
N ALA A 4 0.72 11.89 3.55
CA ALA A 4 0.88 10.44 3.35
C ALA A 4 2.07 10.18 2.43
N SER A 5 2.74 9.07 2.68
CA SER A 5 3.91 8.68 1.92
C SER A 5 3.60 7.43 1.08
N ILE A 6 4.16 7.40 -0.12
CA ILE A 6 3.86 6.37 -1.10
C ILE A 6 5.16 5.81 -1.67
N LEU A 7 5.27 4.49 -1.69
CA LEU A 7 6.34 3.80 -2.39
C LEU A 7 5.79 3.33 -3.72
N ILE A 8 6.45 3.71 -4.81
CA ILE A 8 6.04 3.35 -6.16
C ILE A 8 7.01 2.31 -6.70
N VAL A 9 6.49 1.11 -6.98
CA VAL A 9 7.30 -0.02 -7.44
C VAL A 9 6.89 -0.40 -8.86
N ASP A 10 7.75 -0.12 -9.81
CA ASP A 10 7.49 -0.39 -11.23
C ASP A 10 8.82 -0.42 -11.96
N ASP A 11 9.05 -1.44 -12.79
CA ASP A 11 10.29 -1.56 -13.54
C ASP A 11 10.29 -0.72 -14.81
N GLU A 12 9.17 -0.17 -15.23
CA GLU A 12 9.09 0.75 -16.37
C GLU A 12 9.44 2.16 -15.90
N GLU A 13 10.66 2.55 -16.15
CA GLU A 13 11.17 3.83 -15.64
C GLU A 13 10.32 5.03 -16.05
N LYS A 14 9.92 5.09 -17.31
CA LYS A 14 9.13 6.22 -17.80
C LYS A 14 7.78 6.34 -17.10
N LEU A 15 7.09 5.23 -16.94
CA LEU A 15 5.81 5.22 -16.26
C LEU A 15 5.98 5.54 -14.78
N ARG A 16 7.00 4.94 -14.15
CA ARG A 16 7.28 5.19 -12.74
C ARG A 16 7.56 6.67 -12.50
N ASN A 17 8.37 7.30 -13.36
CA ASN A 17 8.68 8.72 -13.24
C ASN A 17 7.44 9.59 -13.42
N LEU A 18 6.58 9.22 -14.36
CA LEU A 18 5.35 9.96 -14.62
C LEU A 18 4.41 9.87 -13.40
N LEU A 19 4.22 8.67 -12.88
CA LEU A 19 3.36 8.47 -11.71
C LEU A 19 3.90 9.21 -10.50
N THR A 20 5.21 9.15 -10.29
CA THR A 20 5.85 9.86 -9.18
C THR A 20 5.60 11.36 -9.28
N ARG A 21 5.73 11.92 -10.47
CA ARG A 21 5.50 13.34 -10.69
C ARG A 21 4.06 13.73 -10.38
N ILE A 22 3.11 12.97 -10.91
CA ILE A 22 1.69 13.23 -10.70
C ILE A 22 1.35 13.17 -9.21
N ILE A 23 1.86 12.17 -8.53
CA ILE A 23 1.59 11.94 -7.12
C ILE A 23 2.22 13.03 -6.25
N ARG A 24 3.44 13.43 -6.57
CA ARG A 24 4.10 14.51 -5.83
C ARG A 24 3.36 15.84 -5.98
N LEU A 25 2.81 16.10 -7.15
CA LEU A 25 2.06 17.34 -7.38
C LEU A 25 0.84 17.45 -6.48
N GLU A 26 0.32 16.30 -6.03
CA GLU A 26 -0.80 16.28 -5.10
C GLU A 26 -0.37 16.47 -3.64
N GLY A 27 0.93 16.51 -3.38
CA GLY A 27 1.44 16.74 -2.04
C GLY A 27 1.90 15.50 -1.30
N PHE A 28 1.85 14.33 -1.94
CA PHE A 28 2.32 13.09 -1.31
C PHE A 28 3.85 13.05 -1.28
N ILE A 29 4.37 12.40 -0.25
CA ILE A 29 5.80 12.09 -0.16
C ILE A 29 6.02 10.79 -0.93
N THR A 30 7.03 10.72 -1.77
CA THR A 30 7.23 9.57 -2.65
C THR A 30 8.65 9.01 -2.58
N GLU A 31 8.74 7.69 -2.73
CA GLU A 31 9.98 6.97 -2.99
C GLU A 31 9.71 5.98 -4.12
N GLU A 32 10.76 5.57 -4.81
CA GLU A 32 10.63 4.70 -5.97
C GLU A 32 11.49 3.46 -5.84
N ALA A 33 11.03 2.36 -6.45
CA ALA A 33 11.79 1.13 -6.55
C ALA A 33 11.49 0.49 -7.90
N ALA A 34 12.48 -0.15 -8.51
CA ALA A 34 12.34 -0.76 -9.82
C ALA A 34 11.97 -2.24 -9.77
N ASP A 35 12.13 -2.87 -8.61
CA ASP A 35 11.86 -4.30 -8.44
C ASP A 35 11.51 -4.57 -6.96
N LEU A 36 11.20 -5.82 -6.65
CA LEU A 36 10.82 -6.20 -5.30
C LEU A 36 11.98 -6.11 -4.32
N GLN A 37 13.17 -6.47 -4.76
CA GLN A 37 14.35 -6.41 -3.91
C GLN A 37 14.62 -4.96 -3.48
N SER A 38 14.59 -4.03 -4.43
CA SER A 38 14.75 -2.61 -4.14
C SER A 38 13.64 -2.09 -3.23
N ALA A 39 12.42 -2.56 -3.45
CA ALA A 39 11.29 -2.18 -2.62
C ALA A 39 11.48 -2.62 -1.17
N ARG A 40 11.89 -3.88 -0.97
CA ARG A 40 12.16 -4.39 0.38
C ARG A 40 13.26 -3.60 1.07
N LYS A 41 14.29 -3.25 0.30
CA LYS A 41 15.39 -2.46 0.83
C LYS A 41 14.95 -1.07 1.25
N LYS A 42 14.10 -0.43 0.45
CA LYS A 42 13.52 0.87 0.79
C LYS A 42 12.71 0.80 2.08
N LEU A 43 11.98 -0.29 2.28
CA LEU A 43 11.14 -0.47 3.45
C LEU A 43 11.93 -0.58 4.76
N GLU A 44 13.23 -0.82 4.69
CA GLU A 44 14.08 -0.84 5.87
C GLU A 44 14.23 0.56 6.47
N ASN A 45 14.19 1.59 5.63
CA ASN A 45 14.43 2.98 6.07
C ASN A 45 13.27 3.93 5.78
N PHE A 46 12.25 3.46 5.11
CA PHE A 46 11.13 4.28 4.68
C PHE A 46 9.85 3.52 4.98
N GLN A 47 8.95 4.12 5.73
CA GLN A 47 7.67 3.51 6.05
C GLN A 47 6.56 4.21 5.27
N PRO A 48 6.16 3.67 4.13
CA PRO A 48 5.08 4.26 3.36
C PRO A 48 3.74 3.99 4.02
N ASP A 49 2.79 4.85 3.74
CA ASP A 49 1.39 4.61 4.09
C ASP A 49 0.74 3.75 3.02
N ILE A 50 1.20 3.91 1.79
CA ILE A 50 0.65 3.21 0.63
C ILE A 50 1.80 2.70 -0.24
N ILE A 51 1.63 1.50 -0.79
CA ILE A 51 2.55 0.96 -1.80
C ILE A 51 1.76 0.81 -3.09
N LEU A 52 2.24 1.46 -4.15
CA LEU A 52 1.69 1.35 -5.49
C LEU A 52 2.64 0.46 -6.27
N CYS A 53 2.23 -0.76 -6.59
CA CYS A 53 3.13 -1.80 -7.09
C CYS A 53 2.62 -2.48 -8.35
N ASP A 54 3.51 -2.63 -9.34
CA ASP A 54 3.22 -3.39 -10.55
C ASP A 54 3.04 -4.87 -10.20
N VAL A 55 2.14 -5.54 -10.91
CA VAL A 55 1.95 -6.98 -10.76
C VAL A 55 3.17 -7.73 -11.26
N LYS A 56 3.69 -7.36 -12.43
CA LYS A 56 4.82 -8.06 -13.04
C LYS A 56 6.11 -7.30 -12.83
N LEU A 57 7.01 -7.91 -12.10
CA LEU A 57 8.33 -7.32 -11.84
C LEU A 57 9.41 -8.32 -12.21
N PRO A 58 10.65 -7.86 -12.43
CA PRO A 58 11.73 -8.77 -12.87
C PRO A 58 12.01 -9.90 -11.90
N ASP A 59 11.77 -9.69 -10.62
CA ASP A 59 12.13 -10.64 -9.57
C ASP A 59 10.93 -11.20 -8.80
N GLY A 60 9.73 -11.10 -9.37
CA GLY A 60 8.55 -11.69 -8.74
C GLY A 60 7.28 -10.98 -9.13
N THR A 61 6.22 -11.22 -8.38
CA THR A 61 4.92 -10.63 -8.65
C THR A 61 4.48 -9.72 -7.50
N GLY A 62 3.77 -8.65 -7.87
CA GLY A 62 3.17 -7.78 -6.88
C GLY A 62 2.10 -8.47 -6.05
N ILE A 63 1.47 -9.52 -6.61
CA ILE A 63 0.45 -10.28 -5.90
C ILE A 63 1.06 -10.99 -4.69
N GLU A 64 2.20 -11.62 -4.87
CA GLU A 64 2.92 -12.26 -3.76
C GLU A 64 3.41 -11.22 -2.77
N PHE A 65 3.82 -10.06 -3.28
CA PHE A 65 4.29 -8.97 -2.43
C PHE A 65 3.18 -8.45 -1.52
N VAL A 66 1.94 -8.41 -2.00
CA VAL A 66 0.79 -8.04 -1.17
C VAL A 66 0.69 -8.96 0.04
N GLU A 67 0.81 -10.27 -0.15
CA GLU A 67 0.76 -11.23 0.95
C GLU A 67 1.89 -10.97 1.95
N GLU A 68 3.09 -10.72 1.44
CA GLU A 68 4.24 -10.42 2.28
C GLU A 68 4.00 -9.17 3.12
N ILE A 69 3.48 -8.11 2.50
CA ILE A 69 3.20 -6.85 3.19
C ILE A 69 2.09 -7.03 4.22
N ARG A 70 1.05 -7.81 3.90
CA ARG A 70 -0.01 -8.07 4.89
C ARG A 70 0.55 -8.73 6.15
N LYS A 71 1.56 -9.56 6.02
CA LYS A 71 2.17 -10.26 7.16
C LYS A 71 3.15 -9.39 7.94
N THR A 72 3.94 -8.59 7.23
CA THR A 72 5.03 -7.81 7.84
C THR A 72 4.63 -6.40 8.20
N LEU A 73 3.77 -5.78 7.39
CA LEU A 73 3.32 -4.41 7.58
C LEU A 73 1.81 -4.35 7.37
N PRO A 74 1.03 -4.93 8.29
CA PRO A 74 -0.40 -5.18 8.06
C PRO A 74 -1.25 -3.92 7.88
N PHE A 75 -0.74 -2.77 8.27
CA PHE A 75 -1.51 -1.52 8.17
C PHE A 75 -1.16 -0.67 6.95
N VAL A 76 -0.16 -1.10 6.16
CA VAL A 76 0.17 -0.41 4.91
C VAL A 76 -0.82 -0.86 3.84
N GLU A 77 -1.37 0.08 3.09
CA GLU A 77 -2.29 -0.27 2.02
C GLU A 77 -1.53 -0.49 0.72
N VAL A 78 -1.89 -1.52 -0.02
CA VAL A 78 -1.23 -1.83 -1.29
C VAL A 78 -2.23 -1.70 -2.42
N ILE A 79 -1.85 -0.97 -3.46
CA ILE A 79 -2.62 -0.83 -4.69
C ILE A 79 -1.76 -1.41 -5.81
N LEU A 80 -2.33 -2.32 -6.60
CA LEU A 80 -1.58 -2.95 -7.69
C LEU A 80 -1.87 -2.28 -9.02
N LEU A 81 -0.84 -2.25 -9.87
CA LEU A 81 -0.94 -1.81 -11.25
C LEU A 81 -0.96 -3.07 -12.12
N THR A 82 -2.04 -3.27 -12.85
CA THR A 82 -2.18 -4.45 -13.70
C THR A 82 -2.09 -4.07 -15.17
N ALA A 83 -1.69 -5.02 -16.01
CA ALA A 83 -1.72 -4.83 -17.45
C ALA A 83 -3.16 -4.73 -17.92
N TYR A 84 -3.38 -4.01 -19.03
CA TYR A 84 -4.69 -3.86 -19.60
C TYR A 84 -5.34 -5.22 -19.87
N GLY A 85 -6.58 -5.37 -19.45
CA GLY A 85 -7.32 -6.60 -19.66
C GLY A 85 -7.02 -7.72 -18.66
N ASN A 86 -6.12 -7.51 -17.70
CA ASN A 86 -5.76 -8.56 -16.77
C ASN A 86 -6.59 -8.47 -15.48
N ILE A 87 -7.89 -8.65 -15.62
CA ILE A 87 -8.84 -8.61 -14.50
C ILE A 87 -8.56 -9.72 -13.46
N PRO A 88 -8.23 -10.98 -13.87
CA PRO A 88 -7.95 -12.02 -12.88
C PRO A 88 -6.84 -11.67 -11.90
N ASP A 89 -5.78 -10.98 -12.36
CA ASP A 89 -4.70 -10.55 -11.47
C ASP A 89 -5.19 -9.54 -10.46
N GLY A 90 -6.04 -8.62 -10.89
CA GLY A 90 -6.63 -7.62 -9.98
C GLY A 90 -7.50 -8.26 -8.91
N VAL A 91 -8.34 -9.21 -9.31
CA VAL A 91 -9.21 -9.93 -8.38
C VAL A 91 -8.37 -10.72 -7.37
N GLN A 92 -7.33 -11.40 -7.86
CA GLN A 92 -6.44 -12.18 -6.98
C GLN A 92 -5.71 -11.26 -5.99
N ALA A 93 -5.31 -10.08 -6.45
CA ALA A 93 -4.65 -9.10 -5.59
C ALA A 93 -5.54 -8.71 -4.40
N ILE A 94 -6.82 -8.44 -4.68
CA ILE A 94 -7.75 -8.06 -3.62
C ILE A 94 -7.97 -9.21 -2.65
N LYS A 95 -8.08 -10.43 -3.16
CA LYS A 95 -8.20 -11.63 -2.32
C LYS A 95 -7.00 -11.79 -1.40
N ASN A 96 -5.81 -11.40 -1.87
CA ASN A 96 -4.59 -11.49 -1.09
C ASN A 96 -4.42 -10.32 -0.13
N GLY A 97 -5.30 -9.35 -0.15
CA GLY A 97 -5.30 -8.26 0.82
C GLY A 97 -4.94 -6.89 0.26
N ALA A 98 -4.86 -6.73 -1.06
CA ALA A 98 -4.64 -5.42 -1.65
C ALA A 98 -5.86 -4.52 -1.41
N PHE A 99 -5.61 -3.22 -1.29
CA PHE A 99 -6.70 -2.26 -1.17
C PHE A 99 -7.51 -2.19 -2.45
N ASP A 100 -6.82 -2.16 -3.59
CA ASP A 100 -7.48 -2.12 -4.90
C ASP A 100 -6.43 -2.35 -5.98
N TYR A 101 -6.85 -2.28 -7.24
CA TYR A 101 -5.94 -2.35 -8.38
C TYR A 101 -6.37 -1.33 -9.44
N ILE A 102 -5.42 -0.94 -10.29
CA ILE A 102 -5.64 0.00 -11.38
C ILE A 102 -4.97 -0.58 -12.62
N THR A 103 -5.59 -0.41 -13.78
CA THR A 103 -4.99 -0.82 -15.05
C THR A 103 -3.93 0.19 -15.48
N LYS A 104 -2.74 -0.28 -15.81
CA LYS A 104 -1.62 0.57 -16.24
C LYS A 104 -1.98 1.33 -17.51
N GLY A 105 -1.67 2.62 -17.50
CA GLY A 105 -1.85 3.45 -18.67
C GLY A 105 -3.26 3.78 -19.08
N ASP A 106 -4.23 3.28 -18.33
CA ASP A 106 -5.62 3.46 -18.70
C ASP A 106 -6.10 4.86 -18.35
N ASP A 107 -6.07 5.22 -17.08
CA ASP A 107 -6.60 6.52 -16.67
C ASP A 107 -5.88 7.00 -15.42
N ASN A 108 -4.90 7.87 -15.64
CA ASN A 108 -4.14 8.45 -14.53
C ASN A 108 -5.04 9.25 -13.58
N ASN A 109 -6.21 9.67 -14.04
CA ASN A 109 -7.15 10.41 -13.19
C ASN A 109 -7.77 9.55 -12.11
N LYS A 110 -7.75 8.23 -12.28
CA LYS A 110 -8.29 7.31 -11.26
C LYS A 110 -7.33 7.09 -10.10
N ILE A 111 -6.05 7.31 -10.32
CA ILE A 111 -5.02 7.04 -9.32
C ILE A 111 -5.17 7.95 -8.11
N ILE A 112 -5.30 9.24 -8.32
CA ILE A 112 -5.31 10.21 -7.23
C ILE A 112 -6.49 10.00 -6.27
N PRO A 113 -7.74 9.88 -6.76
CA PRO A 113 -8.86 9.60 -5.83
C PRO A 113 -8.67 8.30 -5.06
N LEU A 114 -8.09 7.29 -5.70
CA LEU A 114 -7.84 6.01 -5.04
C LEU A 114 -6.78 6.14 -3.95
N LEU A 115 -5.73 6.92 -4.22
CA LEU A 115 -4.70 7.18 -3.23
C LEU A 115 -5.27 7.92 -2.02
N TYR A 116 -6.15 8.87 -2.23
CA TYR A 116 -6.80 9.57 -1.12
C TYR A 116 -7.64 8.63 -0.27
N ARG A 117 -8.37 7.70 -0.90
CA ARG A 117 -9.15 6.72 -0.15
C ARG A 117 -8.27 5.77 0.64
N ALA A 118 -7.17 5.33 0.04
CA ALA A 118 -6.23 4.45 0.73
C ALA A 118 -5.53 5.18 1.88
N ALA A 119 -5.18 6.44 1.66
CA ALA A 119 -4.56 7.27 2.70
C ALA A 119 -5.53 7.47 3.87
N GLU A 120 -6.81 7.68 3.59
CA GLU A 120 -7.84 7.81 4.61
C GLU A 120 -7.95 6.54 5.44
N LYS A 121 -7.99 5.38 4.79
CA LYS A 121 -8.04 4.10 5.48
C LYS A 121 -6.79 3.91 6.35
N ARG A 122 -5.62 4.25 5.82
CA ARG A 122 -4.36 4.14 6.57
C ARG A 122 -4.36 5.06 7.78
N ALA A 123 -4.86 6.28 7.63
CA ALA A 123 -4.96 7.23 8.73
C ALA A 123 -5.87 6.70 9.85
N LEU A 124 -7.00 6.09 9.47
CA LEU A 124 -7.90 5.47 10.43
C LEU A 124 -7.22 4.30 11.15
N SER A 125 -6.48 3.48 10.43
CA SER A 125 -5.74 2.37 11.04
C SER A 125 -4.72 2.87 12.04
N LYS A 126 -3.98 3.93 11.70
CA LYS A 126 -3.02 4.55 12.61
C LYS A 126 -3.71 5.06 13.87
N ARG A 127 -4.87 5.70 13.71
CA ARG A 127 -5.62 6.23 14.83
C ARG A 127 -6.09 5.11 15.76
N VAL A 128 -6.59 4.03 15.18
CA VAL A 128 -7.01 2.86 15.96
C VAL A 128 -5.83 2.30 16.75
N GLN A 129 -4.67 2.15 16.10
CA GLN A 129 -3.47 1.68 16.79
C GLN A 129 -3.09 2.58 17.97
N GLN A 130 -3.15 3.88 17.78
CA GLN A 130 -2.83 4.84 18.84
C GLN A 130 -3.80 4.71 20.01
N LEU A 131 -5.08 4.59 19.71
CA LEU A 131 -6.09 4.41 20.75
C LEU A 131 -5.92 3.11 21.48
N GLU A 132 -5.61 2.03 20.78
CA GLU A 132 -5.34 0.74 21.41
C GLU A 132 -4.12 0.82 22.32
N LYS A 133 -3.10 1.54 21.90
CA LYS A 133 -1.90 1.74 22.70
C LYS A 133 -2.22 2.50 23.99
N GLN A 134 -3.05 3.55 23.89
CA GLN A 134 -3.46 4.33 25.07
C GLN A 134 -4.29 3.48 26.03
N LEU A 135 -5.06 2.55 25.51
CA LEU A 135 -5.92 1.67 26.31
C LEU A 135 -5.29 0.31 26.58
N GLY A 136 -4.00 0.18 26.31
CA GLY A 136 -3.32 -1.11 26.39
C GLY A 136 -3.49 -1.85 27.71
N ILE A 137 -3.33 -1.13 28.82
CA ILE A 137 -3.49 -1.74 30.14
C ILE A 137 -4.92 -2.21 30.35
N GLN A 138 -5.87 -1.39 29.96
CA GLN A 138 -7.28 -1.69 30.11
C GLN A 138 -7.68 -2.89 29.26
N GLN A 139 -7.18 -2.94 28.03
CA GLN A 139 -7.44 -4.07 27.13
C GLN A 139 -6.84 -5.37 27.68
N SER A 140 -5.61 -5.29 28.17
CA SER A 140 -4.97 -6.45 28.78
C SER A 140 -5.75 -6.96 29.97
N PHE A 141 -6.26 -6.07 30.76
CA PHE A 141 -7.07 -6.41 31.91
C PHE A 141 -8.37 -7.10 31.49
N GLU A 142 -9.04 -6.57 30.51
CA GLU A 142 -10.26 -7.16 29.98
C GLU A 142 -10.01 -8.55 29.41
N LYS A 143 -8.90 -8.74 28.73
CA LYS A 143 -8.52 -10.04 28.21
C LYS A 143 -8.37 -11.07 29.31
N ILE A 144 -7.73 -10.68 30.39
CA ILE A 144 -7.50 -11.57 31.50
C ILE A 144 -8.83 -11.95 32.21
N LEU A 145 -9.67 -10.96 32.40
CA LEU A 145 -10.95 -11.19 33.08
C LEU A 145 -11.95 -11.89 32.19
N GLY A 146 -11.75 -11.76 31.01
CA GLY A 146 -12.72 -12.19 30.33
C GLY A 146 -12.86 -12.78 29.26
N ASN A 147 -12.41 -12.70 29.19
CA ASN A 147 -12.65 -13.08 28.38
C ASN A 147 -13.65 -13.57 28.05
N SER A 148 -14.25 -13.39 28.12
CA SER A 148 -15.26 -13.82 27.91
C SER A 148 -15.69 -13.61 27.04
N PRO A 149 -16.23 -13.97 26.84
CA PRO A 149 -16.87 -14.28 25.87
C PRO A 149 -17.39 -14.04 25.67
#